data_0d5aed9fc8e7189088203e61be5e0d82
#
_entry.id   0d5aed9fc8e7189088203e61be5e0d82
#
_cell.length_a   1.000
_cell.length_b   1.000
_cell.length_c   1.000
_cell.angle_alpha   90.00
_cell.angle_beta   90.00
_cell.angle_gamma   90.00
#
_symmetry.space_group_name_H-M   'P 1'
#
loop_
_entity.id
_entity.type
_entity.pdbx_description
1 polymer ?
#
loop_
_entity_poly.entity_id
_entity_poly.type
_entity_poly.pdbx_seq_one_letter_code
_entity_poly.pdbx_strand_id
1 'polypeptide(L)'
;LPSLYPDEPAVQISGAKAGTQIDQSIVQKAEQILKSENIASHDNSFTNNAALLRVDSSEQQLKAKEALRRGLGENYVVALNLAPTTPEWLQKIGAKPMKLGLDLRGGVHFLLEVDMDKAISQRMETSAADLRRQLRDNKLKFNSLSLNNNTITMQFANNDDRSAAMDFLRRNGNEYTQQAVATTEGSTLRLSYTDTRKQEIQSYAVNQNLTTLRNRINELGVAEALVQTQGSNRIVVELPGVQDTAEAKRVLGRTANLEFRLVSDL
;
A
#
# COMPACT_ATOMS: atom_id res chain seq x y z
N LEU A 1 -6.03 -37.15 0.70
CA LEU A 1 -6.14 -37.31 -0.77
C LEU A 1 -5.72 -36.10 -1.58
N PRO A 2 -6.06 -34.83 -1.23
CA PRO A 2 -5.58 -33.65 -1.98
C PRO A 2 -4.06 -33.48 -1.99
N SER A 3 -3.38 -33.93 -0.96
CA SER A 3 -1.91 -33.88 -0.84
C SER A 3 -1.15 -34.80 -1.80
N LEU A 4 -1.85 -35.65 -2.55
CA LEU A 4 -1.29 -36.50 -3.61
C LEU A 4 -1.12 -35.74 -4.94
N TYR A 5 -1.67 -34.53 -5.04
CA TYR A 5 -1.60 -33.68 -6.21
C TYR A 5 -0.71 -32.46 -5.89
N PRO A 6 0.61 -32.56 -6.12
CA PRO A 6 1.50 -31.42 -5.88
C PRO A 6 1.19 -30.29 -6.84
N ASP A 7 1.36 -29.06 -6.36
CA ASP A 7 1.23 -27.88 -7.22
C ASP A 7 2.33 -27.86 -8.28
N GLU A 8 2.00 -27.42 -9.50
CA GLU A 8 2.93 -27.30 -10.61
C GLU A 8 3.43 -25.87 -10.78
N PRO A 9 4.67 -25.67 -11.24
CA PRO A 9 5.17 -24.35 -11.59
C PRO A 9 4.31 -23.72 -12.68
N ALA A 10 3.91 -22.48 -12.47
CA ALA A 10 3.08 -21.73 -13.42
C ALA A 10 3.47 -20.26 -13.48
N VAL A 11 3.16 -19.61 -14.60
CA VAL A 11 3.32 -18.19 -14.75
C VAL A 11 1.94 -17.55 -14.83
N GLN A 12 1.70 -16.55 -14.00
CA GLN A 12 0.46 -15.79 -13.98
C GLN A 12 0.64 -14.47 -14.71
N ILE A 13 -0.31 -14.17 -15.59
CA ILE A 13 -0.39 -12.89 -16.30
C ILE A 13 -1.62 -12.14 -15.76
N SER A 14 -1.44 -10.91 -15.37
CA SER A 14 -2.52 -10.02 -14.92
C SER A 14 -2.37 -8.63 -15.55
N GLY A 15 -3.45 -7.84 -15.56
CA GLY A 15 -3.39 -6.47 -16.05
C GLY A 15 -2.58 -5.55 -15.14
N ALA A 16 -1.72 -4.70 -15.70
CA ALA A 16 -0.93 -3.73 -14.93
C ALA A 16 -1.78 -2.56 -14.40
N LYS A 17 -2.96 -2.33 -14.98
CA LYS A 17 -3.89 -1.27 -14.57
C LYS A 17 -5.24 -1.86 -14.21
N ALA A 18 -5.92 -1.22 -13.25
CA ALA A 18 -7.30 -1.58 -12.91
C ALA A 18 -8.20 -1.48 -14.17
N GLY A 19 -8.92 -2.58 -14.46
CA GLY A 19 -9.78 -2.65 -15.66
C GLY A 19 -9.13 -3.27 -16.90
N THR A 20 -7.84 -3.61 -16.89
CA THR A 20 -7.24 -4.40 -17.97
C THR A 20 -7.77 -5.83 -17.87
N GLN A 21 -8.60 -6.23 -18.82
CA GLN A 21 -9.15 -7.59 -18.88
C GLN A 21 -8.16 -8.55 -19.53
N ILE A 22 -8.14 -9.77 -19.01
CA ILE A 22 -7.41 -10.88 -19.62
C ILE A 22 -8.42 -11.70 -20.41
N ASP A 23 -8.19 -11.78 -21.69
CA ASP A 23 -9.01 -12.55 -22.63
C ASP A 23 -8.21 -13.68 -23.29
N GLN A 24 -8.89 -14.46 -24.11
CA GLN A 24 -8.27 -15.57 -24.82
C GLN A 24 -7.17 -15.14 -25.79
N SER A 25 -7.24 -13.92 -26.32
CA SER A 25 -6.22 -13.38 -27.24
C SER A 25 -4.87 -13.19 -26.53
N ILE A 26 -4.90 -12.78 -25.28
CA ILE A 26 -3.69 -12.63 -24.46
C ILE A 26 -3.08 -13.98 -24.13
N VAL A 27 -3.90 -14.98 -23.83
CA VAL A 27 -3.43 -16.35 -23.60
C VAL A 27 -2.76 -16.90 -24.86
N GLN A 28 -3.39 -16.77 -26.02
CA GLN A 28 -2.82 -17.21 -27.31
C GLN A 28 -1.52 -16.50 -27.64
N LYS A 29 -1.45 -15.19 -27.40
CA LYS A 29 -0.22 -14.42 -27.57
C LYS A 29 0.89 -14.90 -26.64
N ALA A 30 0.54 -15.16 -25.39
CA ALA A 30 1.48 -15.69 -24.41
C ALA A 30 2.02 -17.08 -24.81
N GLU A 31 1.15 -17.97 -25.27
CA GLU A 31 1.54 -19.29 -25.78
C GLU A 31 2.46 -19.20 -27.00
N GLN A 32 2.20 -18.27 -27.91
CA GLN A 32 3.08 -18.03 -29.06
C GLN A 32 4.46 -17.55 -28.63
N ILE A 33 4.53 -16.64 -27.65
CA ILE A 33 5.79 -16.17 -27.09
C ILE A 33 6.56 -17.32 -26.44
N LEU A 34 5.91 -18.15 -25.62
CA LEU A 34 6.55 -19.28 -24.97
C LEU A 34 7.06 -20.31 -26.00
N LYS A 35 6.24 -20.58 -27.04
CA LYS A 35 6.60 -21.49 -28.11
C LYS A 35 7.81 -21.00 -28.90
N SER A 36 7.95 -19.69 -29.14
CA SER A 36 9.12 -19.13 -29.84
C SER A 36 10.42 -19.25 -29.05
N GLU A 37 10.32 -19.37 -27.71
CA GLU A 37 11.45 -19.58 -26.79
C GLU A 37 11.65 -21.07 -26.41
N ASN A 38 10.95 -21.99 -27.13
CA ASN A 38 10.96 -23.44 -26.88
C ASN A 38 10.52 -23.84 -25.45
N ILE A 39 9.59 -23.10 -24.90
CA ILE A 39 8.99 -23.39 -23.58
C ILE A 39 7.60 -23.98 -23.80
N ALA A 40 7.41 -25.22 -23.36
CA ALA A 40 6.11 -25.87 -23.41
C ALA A 40 5.22 -25.36 -22.27
N SER A 41 3.98 -25.03 -22.57
CA SER A 41 2.95 -24.77 -21.57
C SER A 41 1.77 -25.72 -21.79
N HIS A 42 1.11 -26.12 -20.69
CA HIS A 42 -0.01 -27.04 -20.71
C HIS A 42 -1.09 -26.61 -19.72
N ASP A 43 -2.31 -27.14 -19.90
CA ASP A 43 -3.46 -26.89 -19.03
C ASP A 43 -3.63 -25.42 -18.64
N ASN A 44 -3.48 -24.54 -19.63
CA ASN A 44 -3.59 -23.10 -19.44
C ASN A 44 -5.01 -22.72 -19.09
N SER A 45 -5.18 -21.84 -18.12
CA SER A 45 -6.48 -21.36 -17.67
C SER A 45 -6.48 -19.84 -17.53
N PHE A 46 -7.65 -19.22 -17.70
CA PHE A 46 -7.79 -17.78 -17.51
C PHE A 46 -9.15 -17.41 -16.91
N THR A 47 -9.16 -16.27 -16.26
CA THR A 47 -10.32 -15.55 -15.77
C THR A 47 -10.25 -14.12 -16.31
N ASN A 48 -11.28 -13.30 -16.08
CA ASN A 48 -11.26 -11.89 -16.52
C ASN A 48 -10.11 -11.06 -15.92
N ASN A 49 -9.47 -11.56 -14.85
CA ASN A 49 -8.44 -10.81 -14.12
C ASN A 49 -7.04 -11.39 -14.28
N ALA A 50 -6.90 -12.66 -14.62
CA ALA A 50 -5.60 -13.32 -14.73
C ALA A 50 -5.62 -14.55 -15.62
N ALA A 51 -4.52 -14.81 -16.31
CA ALA A 51 -4.23 -16.08 -16.98
C ALA A 51 -3.13 -16.83 -16.23
N LEU A 52 -3.23 -18.15 -16.19
CA LEU A 52 -2.27 -19.04 -15.55
C LEU A 52 -1.79 -20.06 -16.59
N LEU A 53 -0.49 -20.02 -16.88
CA LEU A 53 0.17 -20.92 -17.81
C LEU A 53 1.09 -21.86 -17.04
N ARG A 54 0.81 -23.15 -17.08
CA ARG A 54 1.64 -24.18 -16.41
C ARG A 54 2.84 -24.54 -17.25
N VAL A 55 3.94 -24.83 -16.57
CA VAL A 55 5.23 -25.24 -17.18
C VAL A 55 5.85 -26.38 -16.38
N ASP A 56 6.71 -27.18 -17.03
CA ASP A 56 7.20 -28.46 -16.49
C ASP A 56 8.20 -28.29 -15.34
N SER A 57 8.87 -27.13 -15.21
CA SER A 57 9.92 -26.92 -14.20
C SER A 57 10.06 -25.47 -13.77
N SER A 58 10.64 -25.28 -12.58
CA SER A 58 10.97 -23.94 -12.07
C SER A 58 11.98 -23.19 -12.95
N GLU A 59 12.87 -23.90 -13.65
CA GLU A 59 13.79 -23.28 -14.61
C GLU A 59 13.05 -22.73 -15.83
N GLN A 60 12.12 -23.53 -16.38
CA GLN A 60 11.25 -23.07 -17.48
C GLN A 60 10.35 -21.93 -17.03
N GLN A 61 9.88 -21.95 -15.80
CA GLN A 61 9.05 -20.89 -15.20
C GLN A 61 9.77 -19.53 -15.18
N LEU A 62 11.06 -19.49 -14.81
CA LEU A 62 11.86 -18.27 -14.84
C LEU A 62 12.07 -17.76 -16.27
N LYS A 63 12.42 -18.65 -17.20
CA LYS A 63 12.55 -18.30 -18.62
C LYS A 63 11.25 -17.80 -19.21
N ALA A 64 10.13 -18.46 -18.89
CA ALA A 64 8.78 -18.06 -19.31
C ALA A 64 8.40 -16.68 -18.81
N LYS A 65 8.67 -16.37 -17.53
CA LYS A 65 8.42 -15.05 -16.97
C LYS A 65 9.15 -13.96 -17.76
N GLU A 66 10.44 -14.14 -18.03
CA GLU A 66 11.23 -13.14 -18.76
C GLU A 66 10.78 -12.97 -20.22
N ALA A 67 10.49 -14.08 -20.91
CA ALA A 67 9.98 -14.06 -22.28
C ALA A 67 8.64 -13.34 -22.36
N LEU A 68 7.70 -13.68 -21.48
CA LEU A 68 6.38 -13.07 -21.44
C LEU A 68 6.44 -11.58 -21.06
N ARG A 69 7.30 -11.20 -20.12
CA ARG A 69 7.48 -9.79 -19.75
C ARG A 69 7.98 -8.95 -20.93
N ARG A 70 8.93 -9.50 -21.72
CA ARG A 70 9.42 -8.83 -22.94
C ARG A 70 8.36 -8.75 -24.05
N GLY A 71 7.61 -9.84 -24.24
CA GLY A 71 6.69 -9.97 -25.37
C GLY A 71 5.31 -9.34 -25.15
N LEU A 72 4.81 -9.27 -23.92
CA LEU A 72 3.52 -8.67 -23.59
C LEU A 72 3.61 -7.16 -23.30
N GLY A 73 4.80 -6.67 -22.87
CA GLY A 73 5.04 -5.28 -22.57
C GLY A 73 4.48 -4.82 -21.21
N GLU A 74 4.53 -3.52 -20.96
CA GLU A 74 4.26 -2.90 -19.65
C GLU A 74 2.78 -2.87 -19.22
N ASN A 75 1.87 -3.24 -20.11
CA ASN A 75 0.43 -3.29 -19.81
C ASN A 75 0.04 -4.53 -19.01
N TYR A 76 0.95 -5.49 -18.86
CA TYR A 76 0.72 -6.75 -18.18
C TYR A 76 1.81 -7.00 -17.12
N VAL A 77 1.39 -7.56 -16.00
CA VAL A 77 2.27 -8.05 -14.94
C VAL A 77 2.40 -9.55 -15.09
N VAL A 78 3.63 -10.04 -15.13
CA VAL A 78 3.95 -11.46 -15.23
C VAL A 78 4.60 -11.90 -13.92
N ALA A 79 3.92 -12.76 -13.17
CA ALA A 79 4.35 -13.25 -11.86
C ALA A 79 4.58 -14.76 -11.87
N LEU A 80 5.52 -15.24 -11.04
CA LEU A 80 5.68 -16.67 -10.77
C LEU A 80 4.57 -17.13 -9.84
N ASN A 81 3.94 -18.26 -10.14
CA ASN A 81 2.89 -18.85 -9.33
C ASN A 81 3.00 -20.38 -9.32
N LEU A 82 2.23 -21.01 -8.45
CA LEU A 82 2.04 -22.45 -8.41
C LEU A 82 0.58 -22.76 -8.75
N ALA A 83 0.38 -23.64 -9.73
CA ALA A 83 -0.95 -24.04 -10.16
C ALA A 83 -1.37 -25.32 -9.44
N PRO A 84 -2.55 -25.36 -8.81
CA PRO A 84 -3.05 -26.59 -8.20
C PRO A 84 -3.37 -27.62 -9.28
N THR A 85 -2.92 -28.87 -9.08
CA THR A 85 -3.23 -29.99 -9.97
C THR A 85 -4.44 -30.81 -9.52
N THR A 86 -5.13 -30.36 -8.47
CA THR A 86 -6.32 -31.05 -7.93
C THR A 86 -7.44 -31.10 -8.98
N PRO A 87 -7.93 -32.27 -9.37
CA PRO A 87 -8.99 -32.41 -10.38
C PRO A 87 -10.28 -31.67 -9.98
N GLU A 88 -10.99 -31.10 -10.96
CA GLU A 88 -12.21 -30.32 -10.73
C GLU A 88 -13.32 -31.08 -9.99
N TRP A 89 -13.45 -32.39 -10.24
CA TRP A 89 -14.45 -33.22 -9.54
C TRP A 89 -14.21 -33.29 -8.04
N LEU A 90 -12.92 -33.27 -7.63
CA LEU A 90 -12.51 -33.28 -6.23
C LEU A 90 -12.80 -31.92 -5.59
N GLN A 91 -12.62 -30.83 -6.33
CA GLN A 91 -12.95 -29.47 -5.89
C GLN A 91 -14.47 -29.28 -5.71
N LYS A 92 -15.29 -29.89 -6.58
CA LYS A 92 -16.76 -29.83 -6.50
C LYS A 92 -17.35 -30.49 -5.26
N ILE A 93 -16.69 -31.51 -4.69
CA ILE A 93 -17.10 -32.14 -3.43
C ILE A 93 -16.50 -31.46 -2.19
N GLY A 94 -15.92 -30.28 -2.34
CA GLY A 94 -15.36 -29.49 -1.23
C GLY A 94 -13.99 -29.96 -0.73
N ALA A 95 -13.37 -30.93 -1.38
CA ALA A 95 -12.03 -31.40 -1.04
C ALA A 95 -10.99 -30.41 -1.60
N LYS A 96 -10.84 -29.27 -0.95
CA LYS A 96 -9.78 -28.30 -1.25
C LYS A 96 -8.46 -28.80 -0.65
N PRO A 97 -7.31 -28.63 -1.35
CA PRO A 97 -6.01 -28.88 -0.73
C PRO A 97 -5.89 -28.02 0.54
N MET A 98 -5.25 -28.57 1.56
CA MET A 98 -4.92 -27.78 2.75
C MET A 98 -4.09 -26.56 2.30
N LYS A 99 -4.48 -25.38 2.75
CA LYS A 99 -3.67 -24.18 2.54
C LYS A 99 -2.35 -24.39 3.28
N LEU A 100 -1.32 -24.71 2.51
CA LEU A 100 0.03 -24.87 3.03
C LEU A 100 0.57 -23.47 3.27
N GLY A 101 0.96 -23.18 4.52
CA GLY A 101 1.60 -21.92 4.87
C GLY A 101 3.00 -21.78 4.22
N LEU A 102 3.65 -20.65 4.45
CA LEU A 102 5.00 -20.34 3.97
C LEU A 102 6.02 -21.44 4.26
N ASP A 103 5.87 -22.13 5.39
CA ASP A 103 6.79 -23.19 5.83
C ASP A 103 6.82 -24.42 4.89
N LEU A 104 5.72 -24.66 4.17
CA LEU A 104 5.56 -25.84 3.31
C LEU A 104 5.59 -25.52 1.81
N ARG A 105 5.26 -24.28 1.41
CA ARG A 105 5.28 -23.83 0.00
C ARG A 105 6.50 -22.98 -0.33
N GLY A 106 7.22 -22.51 0.68
CA GLY A 106 8.18 -21.42 0.52
C GLY A 106 7.46 -20.11 0.20
N GLY A 107 8.20 -19.05 0.15
CA GLY A 107 7.65 -17.71 -0.13
C GLY A 107 8.40 -16.64 0.61
N VAL A 108 7.83 -15.45 0.62
CA VAL A 108 8.46 -14.28 1.26
C VAL A 108 7.55 -13.75 2.37
N HIS A 109 8.17 -13.53 3.52
CA HIS A 109 7.54 -12.87 4.65
C HIS A 109 8.18 -11.50 4.84
N PHE A 110 7.36 -10.44 4.79
CA PHE A 110 7.80 -9.09 5.12
C PHE A 110 7.13 -8.64 6.41
N LEU A 111 7.94 -8.06 7.28
CA LEU A 111 7.46 -7.26 8.39
C LEU A 111 7.77 -5.80 8.08
N LEU A 112 6.72 -5.01 7.88
CA LEU A 112 6.81 -3.59 7.54
C LEU A 112 6.40 -2.79 8.78
N GLU A 113 7.14 -1.72 9.06
CA GLU A 113 6.82 -0.80 10.12
C GLU A 113 6.37 0.54 9.52
N VAL A 114 5.25 1.06 10.03
CA VAL A 114 4.74 2.39 9.64
C VAL A 114 5.45 3.43 10.48
N ASP A 115 6.11 4.39 9.82
CA ASP A 115 6.77 5.52 10.48
C ASP A 115 5.71 6.49 11.05
N MET A 116 5.39 6.29 12.32
CA MET A 116 4.35 7.04 13.02
C MET A 116 4.76 8.49 13.25
N ASP A 117 6.02 8.77 13.51
CA ASP A 117 6.52 10.13 13.72
C ASP A 117 6.41 10.94 12.44
N LYS A 118 6.73 10.33 11.31
CA LYS A 118 6.57 10.94 9.99
C LYS A 118 5.09 11.19 9.65
N ALA A 119 4.21 10.24 9.97
CA ALA A 119 2.77 10.40 9.74
C ALA A 119 2.20 11.58 10.56
N ILE A 120 2.58 11.68 11.83
CA ILE A 120 2.18 12.80 12.72
C ILE A 120 2.76 14.13 12.20
N SER A 121 4.05 14.15 11.81
CA SER A 121 4.73 15.34 11.31
C SER A 121 4.08 15.88 10.04
N GLN A 122 3.83 15.03 9.05
CA GLN A 122 3.16 15.42 7.81
C GLN A 122 1.75 15.96 8.06
N ARG A 123 1.00 15.32 8.98
CA ARG A 123 -0.33 15.79 9.33
C ARG A 123 -0.27 17.14 10.04
N MET A 124 0.72 17.34 10.92
CA MET A 124 0.92 18.61 11.62
C MET A 124 1.30 19.75 10.67
N GLU A 125 2.12 19.49 9.65
CA GLU A 125 2.45 20.46 8.59
C GLU A 125 1.19 20.93 7.86
N THR A 126 0.35 19.99 7.44
CA THR A 126 -0.95 20.30 6.79
C THR A 126 -1.83 21.11 7.72
N SER A 127 -1.95 20.68 8.99
CA SER A 127 -2.76 21.38 9.99
C SER A 127 -2.23 22.79 10.29
N ALA A 128 -0.93 23.01 10.31
CA ALA A 128 -0.34 24.34 10.48
C ALA A 128 -0.69 25.30 9.34
N ALA A 129 -0.68 24.78 8.09
CA ALA A 129 -1.08 25.56 6.92
C ALA A 129 -2.57 25.90 6.95
N ASP A 130 -3.42 24.92 7.28
CA ASP A 130 -4.87 25.10 7.39
C ASP A 130 -5.22 26.06 8.52
N LEU A 131 -4.58 25.93 9.68
CA LEU A 131 -4.80 26.80 10.83
C LEU A 131 -4.43 28.25 10.50
N ARG A 132 -3.33 28.46 9.80
CA ARG A 132 -2.93 29.81 9.34
C ARG A 132 -4.01 30.44 8.46
N ARG A 133 -4.62 29.66 7.56
CA ARG A 133 -5.71 30.11 6.71
C ARG A 133 -6.96 30.42 7.53
N GLN A 134 -7.41 29.49 8.39
CA GLN A 134 -8.59 29.64 9.21
C GLN A 134 -8.52 30.87 10.14
N LEU A 135 -7.38 31.11 10.76
CA LEU A 135 -7.19 32.28 11.62
C LEU A 135 -7.30 33.59 10.85
N ARG A 136 -6.73 33.66 9.62
CA ARG A 136 -6.85 34.84 8.76
C ARG A 136 -8.30 35.07 8.31
N ASP A 137 -8.98 34.01 7.88
CA ASP A 137 -10.36 34.09 7.41
C ASP A 137 -11.31 34.57 8.53
N ASN A 138 -11.03 34.19 9.78
CA ASN A 138 -11.77 34.63 10.95
C ASN A 138 -11.23 35.94 11.55
N LYS A 139 -10.31 36.64 10.84
CA LYS A 139 -9.72 37.94 11.25
C LYS A 139 -9.06 37.92 12.62
N LEU A 140 -8.55 36.74 13.04
CA LEU A 140 -7.78 36.59 14.28
C LEU A 140 -6.32 37.00 14.03
N LYS A 141 -5.82 37.93 14.86
CA LYS A 141 -4.50 38.51 14.68
C LYS A 141 -3.44 37.61 15.33
N PHE A 142 -2.37 37.36 14.60
CA PHE A 142 -1.15 36.69 15.12
C PHE A 142 0.07 37.25 14.41
N ASN A 143 1.21 37.28 15.08
CA ASN A 143 2.47 37.80 14.51
C ASN A 143 3.17 36.75 13.67
N SER A 144 3.28 35.54 14.23
CA SER A 144 3.93 34.42 13.53
C SER A 144 3.28 33.08 13.88
N LEU A 145 3.44 32.11 12.99
CA LEU A 145 3.10 30.72 13.21
C LEU A 145 4.24 29.87 12.64
N SER A 146 4.91 29.12 13.48
CA SER A 146 6.01 28.23 13.15
C SER A 146 5.71 26.79 13.63
N LEU A 147 6.30 25.82 12.95
CA LEU A 147 6.19 24.40 13.30
C LEU A 147 7.60 23.87 13.60
N ASN A 148 7.78 23.32 14.79
CA ASN A 148 9.01 22.67 15.23
C ASN A 148 8.67 21.42 16.04
N ASN A 149 9.27 20.29 15.71
CA ASN A 149 9.13 19.02 16.43
C ASN A 149 7.67 18.68 16.78
N ASN A 150 6.78 18.68 15.78
CA ASN A 150 5.35 18.39 15.92
C ASN A 150 4.60 19.33 16.89
N THR A 151 5.13 20.53 17.11
CA THR A 151 4.50 21.56 17.91
C THR A 151 4.37 22.85 17.08
N ILE A 152 3.14 23.32 16.93
CA ILE A 152 2.87 24.61 16.33
C ILE A 152 3.05 25.67 17.41
N THR A 153 3.90 26.64 17.16
CA THR A 153 4.13 27.79 18.05
C THR A 153 3.60 29.05 17.36
N MET A 154 2.69 29.73 18.03
CA MET A 154 2.08 30.96 17.56
C MET A 154 2.48 32.11 18.49
N GLN A 155 2.83 33.24 17.91
CA GLN A 155 3.12 34.48 18.63
C GLN A 155 2.04 35.51 18.40
N PHE A 156 1.66 36.23 19.46
CA PHE A 156 0.64 37.25 19.46
C PHE A 156 1.20 38.55 20.06
N ALA A 157 0.64 39.66 19.65
CA ALA A 157 1.03 40.97 20.16
C ALA A 157 0.62 41.15 21.64
N ASN A 158 -0.49 40.52 22.04
CA ASN A 158 -1.08 40.66 23.38
C ASN A 158 -1.82 39.39 23.80
N ASN A 159 -2.25 39.35 25.06
CA ASN A 159 -2.98 38.22 25.62
C ASN A 159 -4.41 38.08 25.09
N ASP A 160 -5.04 39.17 24.68
CA ASP A 160 -6.42 39.15 24.20
C ASP A 160 -6.52 38.45 22.85
N ASP A 161 -5.59 38.77 21.92
CA ASP A 161 -5.49 38.10 20.63
C ASP A 161 -5.20 36.60 20.78
N ARG A 162 -4.30 36.24 21.73
CA ARG A 162 -4.05 34.83 22.06
C ARG A 162 -5.30 34.13 22.59
N SER A 163 -6.01 34.77 23.54
CA SER A 163 -7.22 34.21 24.15
C SER A 163 -8.31 34.01 23.10
N ALA A 164 -8.50 34.98 22.20
CA ALA A 164 -9.43 34.84 21.08
C ALA A 164 -9.09 33.64 20.18
N ALA A 165 -7.82 33.43 19.87
CA ALA A 165 -7.36 32.27 19.10
C ALA A 165 -7.59 30.95 19.84
N MET A 166 -7.33 30.92 21.15
CA MET A 166 -7.58 29.74 22.00
C MET A 166 -9.08 29.39 22.04
N ASP A 167 -9.95 30.37 22.17
CA ASP A 167 -11.38 30.16 22.17
C ASP A 167 -11.91 29.70 20.80
N PHE A 168 -11.35 30.24 19.73
CA PHE A 168 -11.64 29.76 18.38
C PHE A 168 -11.27 28.28 18.22
N LEU A 169 -10.08 27.89 18.63
CA LEU A 169 -9.62 26.52 18.57
C LEU A 169 -10.51 25.56 19.37
N ARG A 170 -10.91 25.95 20.58
CA ARG A 170 -11.82 25.16 21.42
C ARG A 170 -13.19 24.95 20.79
N ARG A 171 -13.72 25.96 20.11
CA ARG A 171 -15.03 25.85 19.43
C ARG A 171 -14.98 25.02 18.17
N ASN A 172 -13.84 24.96 17.48
CA ASN A 172 -13.69 24.25 16.21
C ASN A 172 -13.11 22.83 16.35
N GLY A 173 -12.89 22.35 17.56
CA GLY A 173 -12.48 20.98 17.83
C GLY A 173 -11.45 20.87 18.96
N ASN A 174 -11.34 19.67 19.52
CA ASN A 174 -10.42 19.34 20.62
C ASN A 174 -9.18 18.58 20.12
N GLU A 175 -8.70 18.92 18.93
CA GLU A 175 -7.54 18.20 18.33
C GLU A 175 -6.22 18.56 18.98
N TYR A 176 -6.14 19.72 19.65
CA TYR A 176 -4.89 20.26 20.19
C TYR A 176 -4.90 20.40 21.72
N THR A 177 -3.81 20.00 22.32
CA THR A 177 -3.44 20.46 23.65
C THR A 177 -2.89 21.87 23.51
N GLN A 178 -3.47 22.83 24.22
CA GLN A 178 -3.15 24.25 24.17
C GLN A 178 -2.32 24.64 25.40
N GLN A 179 -1.11 25.14 25.19
CA GLN A 179 -0.24 25.65 26.25
C GLN A 179 0.06 27.12 26.01
N ALA A 180 -0.51 27.97 26.85
CA ALA A 180 -0.22 29.38 26.87
C ALA A 180 1.09 29.66 27.60
N VAL A 181 1.99 30.41 26.98
CA VAL A 181 3.27 30.82 27.58
C VAL A 181 3.35 32.33 27.50
N ALA A 182 3.45 32.97 28.66
CA ALA A 182 3.74 34.41 28.73
C ALA A 182 5.25 34.61 28.58
N THR A 183 5.66 35.48 27.69
CA THR A 183 7.06 35.89 27.51
C THR A 183 7.19 37.41 27.67
N THR A 184 8.37 37.89 27.92
CA THR A 184 8.65 39.34 28.06
C THR A 184 8.40 40.11 26.74
N GLU A 185 8.41 39.44 25.61
CA GLU A 185 8.27 40.01 24.27
C GLU A 185 6.88 39.80 23.64
N GLY A 186 5.89 39.31 24.42
CA GLY A 186 4.56 39.08 23.89
C GLY A 186 3.89 37.83 24.48
N SER A 187 2.89 37.32 23.80
CA SER A 187 2.09 36.20 24.21
C SER A 187 2.23 35.03 23.24
N THR A 188 2.61 33.87 23.72
CA THR A 188 2.84 32.68 22.91
C THR A 188 1.82 31.60 23.22
N LEU A 189 1.36 30.89 22.18
CA LEU A 189 0.52 29.70 22.28
C LEU A 189 1.25 28.54 21.59
N ARG A 190 1.43 27.45 22.32
CA ARG A 190 1.94 26.20 21.78
C ARG A 190 0.80 25.21 21.63
N LEU A 191 0.74 24.55 20.47
CA LEU A 191 -0.26 23.55 20.13
C LEU A 191 0.45 22.25 19.78
N SER A 192 0.04 21.18 20.41
CA SER A 192 0.42 19.81 20.06
C SER A 192 -0.85 18.98 19.91
N TYR A 193 -0.80 17.91 19.13
CA TYR A 193 -1.97 17.02 19.07
C TYR A 193 -2.21 16.36 20.43
N THR A 194 -3.48 16.19 20.77
CA THR A 194 -3.90 15.35 21.89
C THR A 194 -3.51 13.88 21.62
N ASP A 195 -3.39 13.09 22.66
CA ASP A 195 -3.04 11.66 22.48
C ASP A 195 -4.11 10.91 21.71
N THR A 196 -5.38 11.25 21.88
CA THR A 196 -6.49 10.72 21.06
C THR A 196 -6.28 11.04 19.59
N ARG A 197 -5.93 12.29 19.26
CA ARG A 197 -5.69 12.69 17.87
C ARG A 197 -4.47 11.98 17.27
N LYS A 198 -3.41 11.80 18.02
CA LYS A 198 -2.24 11.02 17.60
C LYS A 198 -2.62 9.58 17.26
N GLN A 199 -3.41 8.93 18.13
CA GLN A 199 -3.90 7.56 17.89
C GLN A 199 -4.77 7.45 16.63
N GLU A 200 -5.65 8.43 16.38
CA GLU A 200 -6.45 8.47 15.15
C GLU A 200 -5.57 8.58 13.89
N ILE A 201 -4.57 9.49 13.92
CA ILE A 201 -3.62 9.67 12.82
C ILE A 201 -2.84 8.37 12.57
N GLN A 202 -2.37 7.73 13.63
CA GLN A 202 -1.64 6.46 13.57
C GLN A 202 -2.51 5.35 12.97
N SER A 203 -3.73 5.18 13.48
CA SER A 203 -4.66 4.18 12.98
C SER A 203 -5.01 4.41 11.50
N TYR A 204 -5.21 5.66 11.12
CA TYR A 204 -5.46 6.03 9.73
C TYR A 204 -4.26 5.69 8.83
N ALA A 205 -3.04 6.04 9.28
CA ALA A 205 -1.82 5.75 8.53
C ALA A 205 -1.62 4.24 8.31
N VAL A 206 -1.84 3.41 9.34
CA VAL A 206 -1.75 1.95 9.23
C VAL A 206 -2.77 1.41 8.23
N ASN A 207 -4.04 1.83 8.33
CA ASN A 207 -5.11 1.36 7.44
C ASN A 207 -4.88 1.78 5.99
N GLN A 208 -4.39 2.99 5.77
CA GLN A 208 -4.04 3.48 4.43
C GLN A 208 -2.88 2.68 3.82
N ASN A 209 -1.84 2.42 4.60
CA ASN A 209 -0.72 1.60 4.16
C ASN A 209 -1.16 0.15 3.88
N LEU A 210 -2.01 -0.43 4.73
CA LEU A 210 -2.58 -1.76 4.52
C LEU A 210 -3.34 -1.86 3.18
N THR A 211 -4.18 -0.87 2.88
CA THR A 211 -4.94 -0.80 1.62
C THR A 211 -4.00 -0.66 0.42
N THR A 212 -3.01 0.21 0.53
CA THR A 212 -2.00 0.41 -0.52
C THR A 212 -1.20 -0.87 -0.78
N LEU A 213 -0.78 -1.56 0.27
CA LEU A 213 -0.05 -2.83 0.15
C LEU A 213 -0.91 -3.92 -0.49
N ARG A 214 -2.19 -4.05 -0.09
CA ARG A 214 -3.11 -5.00 -0.73
C ARG A 214 -3.27 -4.75 -2.23
N ASN A 215 -3.43 -3.49 -2.63
CA ASN A 215 -3.54 -3.13 -4.05
C ASN A 215 -2.27 -3.51 -4.83
N ARG A 216 -1.09 -3.21 -4.28
CA ARG A 216 0.19 -3.57 -4.91
C ARG A 216 0.43 -5.06 -5.00
N ILE A 217 0.01 -5.81 -4.01
CA ILE A 217 0.11 -7.28 -4.01
C ILE A 217 -0.84 -7.87 -5.04
N ASN A 218 -2.03 -7.30 -5.20
CA ASN A 218 -2.94 -7.68 -6.27
C ASN A 218 -2.35 -7.41 -7.66
N GLU A 219 -1.60 -6.30 -7.82
CA GLU A 219 -0.86 -6.00 -9.06
C GLU A 219 0.26 -7.00 -9.33
N LEU A 220 0.87 -7.58 -8.29
CA LEU A 220 1.84 -8.67 -8.42
C LEU A 220 1.19 -9.99 -8.86
N GLY A 221 -0.14 -10.09 -8.78
CA GLY A 221 -0.87 -11.29 -9.13
C GLY A 221 -0.64 -12.48 -8.18
N VAL A 222 -0.15 -12.22 -6.97
CA VAL A 222 0.11 -13.29 -5.98
C VAL A 222 -1.20 -13.84 -5.46
N ALA A 223 -1.47 -15.10 -5.74
CA ALA A 223 -2.62 -15.80 -5.18
C ALA A 223 -2.41 -16.05 -3.68
N GLU A 224 -3.48 -15.87 -2.89
CA GLU A 224 -3.51 -16.17 -1.45
C GLU A 224 -2.52 -15.37 -0.58
N ALA A 225 -2.11 -14.19 -1.02
CA ALA A 225 -1.30 -13.30 -0.19
C ALA A 225 -2.04 -12.89 1.09
N LEU A 226 -1.34 -12.93 2.22
CA LEU A 226 -1.87 -12.48 3.50
C LEU A 226 -1.30 -11.09 3.81
N VAL A 227 -2.19 -10.14 4.11
CA VAL A 227 -1.80 -8.79 4.55
C VAL A 227 -2.62 -8.42 5.77
N GLN A 228 -1.96 -8.33 6.90
CA GLN A 228 -2.60 -8.07 8.19
C GLN A 228 -1.76 -7.15 9.06
N THR A 229 -2.43 -6.46 9.98
CA THR A 229 -1.76 -5.66 11.00
C THR A 229 -1.20 -6.54 12.12
N GLN A 230 -0.04 -6.18 12.64
CA GLN A 230 0.55 -6.78 13.82
C GLN A 230 0.90 -5.69 14.85
N GLY A 231 0.18 -5.65 15.94
CA GLY A 231 0.31 -4.56 16.91
C GLY A 231 -0.23 -3.24 16.37
N SER A 232 0.32 -2.12 16.83
CA SER A 232 -0.18 -0.76 16.54
C SER A 232 0.41 -0.13 15.28
N ASN A 233 1.59 -0.57 14.83
CA ASN A 233 2.37 0.13 13.79
C ASN A 233 3.01 -0.80 12.76
N ARG A 234 2.78 -2.12 12.84
CA ARG A 234 3.40 -3.07 11.93
C ARG A 234 2.37 -3.74 11.03
N ILE A 235 2.80 -4.08 9.84
CA ILE A 235 2.02 -4.82 8.83
C ILE A 235 2.84 -6.03 8.41
N VAL A 236 2.25 -7.21 8.54
CA VAL A 236 2.78 -8.47 8.04
C VAL A 236 2.24 -8.69 6.65
N VAL A 237 3.15 -9.02 5.72
CA VAL A 237 2.83 -9.41 4.36
C VAL A 237 3.46 -10.78 4.09
N GLU A 238 2.62 -11.76 3.78
CA GLU A 238 3.05 -13.09 3.39
C GLU A 238 2.68 -13.34 1.93
N LEU A 239 3.68 -13.71 1.14
CA LEU A 239 3.55 -13.96 -0.29
C LEU A 239 3.93 -15.40 -0.59
N PRO A 240 3.00 -16.37 -0.46
CA PRO A 240 3.29 -17.76 -0.75
C PRO A 240 3.68 -17.97 -2.22
N GLY A 241 4.68 -18.83 -2.45
CA GLY A 241 5.13 -19.19 -3.80
C GLY A 241 5.93 -18.12 -4.54
N VAL A 242 6.14 -16.94 -3.95
CA VAL A 242 7.00 -15.89 -4.54
C VAL A 242 8.46 -16.26 -4.33
N GLN A 243 9.19 -16.44 -5.41
CA GLN A 243 10.63 -16.77 -5.39
C GLN A 243 11.53 -15.53 -5.58
N ASP A 244 11.03 -14.52 -6.28
CA ASP A 244 11.75 -13.27 -6.52
C ASP A 244 11.48 -12.24 -5.39
N THR A 245 12.28 -12.35 -4.34
CA THR A 245 12.22 -11.44 -3.19
C THR A 245 12.58 -10.00 -3.55
N ALA A 246 13.49 -9.80 -4.53
CA ALA A 246 13.93 -8.47 -4.93
C ALA A 246 12.81 -7.71 -5.67
N GLU A 247 12.08 -8.38 -6.55
CA GLU A 247 10.93 -7.78 -7.23
C GLU A 247 9.78 -7.49 -6.26
N ALA A 248 9.46 -8.42 -5.38
CA ALA A 248 8.46 -8.21 -4.34
C ALA A 248 8.83 -6.99 -3.47
N LYS A 249 10.08 -6.89 -3.02
CA LYS A 249 10.58 -5.74 -2.27
C LYS A 249 10.50 -4.43 -3.06
N ARG A 250 10.81 -4.46 -4.35
CA ARG A 250 10.75 -3.29 -5.25
C ARG A 250 9.32 -2.77 -5.40
N VAL A 251 8.34 -3.65 -5.54
CA VAL A 251 6.93 -3.29 -5.70
C VAL A 251 6.34 -2.80 -4.38
N LEU A 252 6.60 -3.50 -3.29
CA LEU A 252 6.11 -3.10 -1.96
C LEU A 252 6.79 -1.82 -1.45
N GLY A 253 8.07 -1.61 -1.76
CA GLY A 253 8.87 -0.47 -1.30
C GLY A 253 8.66 0.83 -2.06
N ARG A 254 7.86 0.85 -3.14
CA ARG A 254 7.55 2.10 -3.84
C ARG A 254 6.68 2.98 -2.95
N THR A 255 7.23 4.10 -2.50
CA THR A 255 6.45 5.18 -1.87
C THR A 255 5.82 6.01 -2.98
N ALA A 256 4.50 5.93 -3.14
CA ALA A 256 3.77 6.84 -4.02
C ALA A 256 3.15 7.94 -3.15
N ASN A 257 3.66 9.16 -3.27
CA ASN A 257 2.99 10.34 -2.74
C ASN A 257 2.14 10.93 -3.87
N LEU A 258 0.84 11.04 -3.64
CA LEU A 258 -0.06 11.77 -4.53
C LEU A 258 -0.06 13.24 -4.10
N GLU A 259 0.53 14.11 -4.92
CA GLU A 259 0.47 15.55 -4.72
C GLU A 259 -0.52 16.17 -5.71
N PHE A 260 -1.52 16.86 -5.20
CA PHE A 260 -2.38 17.71 -6.01
C PHE A 260 -1.75 19.11 -6.08
N ARG A 261 -1.40 19.53 -7.28
CA ARG A 261 -0.91 20.90 -7.54
C ARG A 261 -1.92 21.62 -8.41
N LEU A 262 -2.24 22.88 -8.06
CA LEU A 262 -2.95 23.76 -8.96
C LEU A 262 -2.05 24.05 -10.16
N VAL A 263 -2.55 23.75 -11.35
CA VAL A 263 -1.92 24.18 -12.59
C VAL A 263 -2.36 25.63 -12.81
N SER A 264 -1.39 26.54 -12.85
CA SER A 264 -1.65 27.92 -13.29
C SER A 264 -1.78 27.90 -14.79
N ASP A 265 -2.93 28.27 -15.31
CA ASP A 265 -3.09 28.58 -16.72
C ASP A 265 -2.31 29.87 -16.99
N LEU A 266 -1.23 29.77 -17.74
CA LEU A 266 -0.47 30.89 -18.30
C LEU A 266 -1.12 31.39 -19.57
#